data_268f2e179fe26f1d5c9e21b0a32a1088
#
_entry.id   268f2e179fe26f1d5c9e21b0a32a1088
#
_cell.length_a   1.000
_cell.length_b   1.000
_cell.length_c   1.000
_cell.angle_alpha   90.00
_cell.angle_beta   90.00
_cell.angle_gamma   90.00
#
_symmetry.space_group_name_H-M   'P 1'
#
loop_
_entity.id
_entity.type
_entity.pdbx_description
1 polymer ?
#
loop_
_entity_poly.entity_id
_entity_poly.type
_entity_poly.pdbx_seq_one_letter_code
_entity_poly.pdbx_strand_id
1 'polypeptide(L)'
;MPILILAMMTAYSLDNRQISWKQGIRICFGFLAAFGLISLLPTKEDDKIHWFSFAEYPFHFYLVLLISAAGLVLTIYLLRRRKARKPFLKQALVLTTACCIACTSAVVYFGAFEPFRARTYVDQAIDPEQEISVSVSEDNFFRIDISEDCDNYPMFWRLPCMRTFHSVVPGSIMNFYKELGITRDVASRADTAYYALRGLLSVEYYYERQTIGEITTDEPKCSMPGFVYDTTENGFYRFRNTAYVPMGFTFSNYIAKGKWNSTSTSYRSNLLMRALVLSSEQIEKYGSWMQPVSDSNVSMTEEEYLQECSNRAASSCDSFQYDSSGFTATISLDSPNLVFFSVPYDEGWTATVNGKPVDVEEVDNGLMAVPAEAGDNTIEFHYETPGLHLGAWLTLGGVILLIVYLLICRKLGIRRNKETVCCIDYPVSAEDEALPELTDETDTTEESPAAAEPDEKTAAADDDMEVS
;
A
#
# COMPACT_ATOMS: atom_id res chain seq x y z
N MET A 1 5.08 10.76 -12.77
CA MET A 1 4.82 12.15 -13.21
C MET A 1 5.86 13.17 -12.72
N PRO A 2 6.17 13.38 -11.43
CA PRO A 2 7.12 14.42 -10.99
C PRO A 2 8.52 14.31 -11.63
N ILE A 3 9.06 13.09 -11.73
CA ILE A 3 10.39 12.84 -12.30
C ILE A 3 10.47 13.27 -13.78
N LEU A 4 9.43 12.98 -14.56
CA LEU A 4 9.38 13.38 -15.98
C LEU A 4 9.34 14.90 -16.11
N ILE A 5 8.55 15.59 -15.29
CA ILE A 5 8.46 17.05 -15.28
C ILE A 5 9.82 17.66 -14.91
N LEU A 6 10.48 17.14 -13.87
CA LEU A 6 11.81 17.59 -13.46
C LEU A 6 12.86 17.36 -14.57
N ALA A 7 12.82 16.22 -15.25
CA ALA A 7 13.70 15.94 -16.38
C ALA A 7 13.46 16.93 -17.55
N MET A 8 12.19 17.22 -17.89
CA MET A 8 11.83 18.20 -18.91
C MET A 8 12.26 19.62 -18.54
N MET A 9 12.04 20.03 -17.29
CA MET A 9 12.48 21.33 -16.77
C MET A 9 14.01 21.46 -16.82
N THR A 10 14.73 20.39 -16.47
CA THR A 10 16.19 20.35 -16.53
C THR A 10 16.67 20.47 -17.97
N ALA A 11 16.09 19.72 -18.90
CA ALA A 11 16.43 19.79 -20.32
C ALA A 11 16.16 21.19 -20.88
N TYR A 12 14.97 21.75 -20.61
CA TYR A 12 14.62 23.13 -21.01
C TYR A 12 15.59 24.16 -20.45
N SER A 13 15.93 24.06 -19.16
CA SER A 13 16.86 24.95 -18.50
C SER A 13 18.29 24.85 -19.08
N LEU A 14 18.72 23.66 -19.50
CA LEU A 14 20.01 23.45 -20.16
C LEU A 14 20.01 24.00 -21.58
N ASP A 15 18.89 23.98 -22.28
CA ASP A 15 18.78 24.51 -23.64
C ASP A 15 18.68 26.06 -23.64
N ASN A 16 17.95 26.63 -22.70
CA ASN A 16 17.76 28.09 -22.64
C ASN A 16 18.97 28.82 -22.08
N ARG A 17 19.64 29.61 -22.95
CA ARG A 17 20.85 30.38 -22.59
C ARG A 17 20.58 31.59 -21.68
N GLN A 18 19.34 32.07 -21.59
CA GLN A 18 18.99 33.25 -20.79
C GLN A 18 18.85 32.92 -19.29
N ILE A 19 18.80 31.64 -18.91
CA ILE A 19 18.63 31.24 -17.52
C ILE A 19 19.94 31.44 -16.74
N SER A 20 19.84 32.21 -15.65
CA SER A 20 20.94 32.42 -14.72
C SER A 20 21.07 31.26 -13.73
N TRP A 21 22.10 30.43 -13.90
CA TRP A 21 22.39 29.30 -12.98
C TRP A 21 23.00 29.73 -11.64
N LYS A 22 23.48 31.00 -11.53
CA LYS A 22 24.12 31.49 -10.30
C LYS A 22 23.20 31.38 -9.09
N GLN A 23 21.93 31.72 -9.25
CA GLN A 23 20.94 31.66 -8.16
C GLN A 23 20.64 30.22 -7.75
N GLY A 24 20.44 29.30 -8.73
CA GLY A 24 20.22 27.88 -8.45
C GLY A 24 21.39 27.25 -7.67
N ILE A 25 22.63 27.54 -8.09
CA ILE A 25 23.84 27.05 -7.41
C ILE A 25 23.91 27.59 -5.96
N ARG A 26 23.59 28.88 -5.75
CA ARG A 26 23.56 29.45 -4.39
C ARG A 26 22.53 28.78 -3.49
N ILE A 27 21.33 28.49 -4.03
CA ILE A 27 20.29 27.79 -3.32
C ILE A 27 20.73 26.37 -2.95
N CYS A 28 21.30 25.61 -3.91
CA CYS A 28 21.82 24.26 -3.64
C CYS A 28 22.92 24.27 -2.57
N PHE A 29 23.84 25.24 -2.67
CA PHE A 29 24.88 25.42 -1.65
C PHE A 29 24.28 25.77 -0.27
N GLY A 30 23.26 26.64 -0.24
CA GLY A 30 22.54 26.96 0.99
C GLY A 30 21.90 25.76 1.66
N PHE A 31 21.26 24.89 0.86
CA PHE A 31 20.69 23.65 1.40
C PHE A 31 21.77 22.69 1.91
N LEU A 32 22.86 22.48 1.16
CA LEU A 32 23.98 21.65 1.61
C LEU A 32 24.59 22.16 2.91
N ALA A 33 24.79 23.49 3.02
CA ALA A 33 25.29 24.10 4.23
C ALA A 33 24.30 23.96 5.41
N ALA A 34 23.01 24.13 5.17
CA ALA A 34 21.97 23.98 6.19
C ALA A 34 21.92 22.53 6.72
N PHE A 35 21.89 21.53 5.83
CA PHE A 35 21.93 20.14 6.24
C PHE A 35 23.24 19.77 6.96
N GLY A 36 24.37 20.30 6.49
CA GLY A 36 25.66 20.16 7.19
C GLY A 36 25.64 20.76 8.59
N LEU A 37 25.04 21.93 8.78
CA LEU A 37 24.93 22.56 10.09
C LEU A 37 23.96 21.82 11.02
N ILE A 38 22.80 21.39 10.50
CA ILE A 38 21.81 20.62 11.28
C ILE A 38 22.44 19.30 11.76
N SER A 39 23.26 18.65 10.96
CA SER A 39 23.91 17.39 11.34
C SER A 39 24.92 17.54 12.48
N LEU A 40 25.37 18.76 12.77
CA LEU A 40 26.25 19.05 13.91
C LEU A 40 25.50 19.18 15.24
N LEU A 41 24.17 19.23 15.21
CA LEU A 41 23.37 19.36 16.43
C LEU A 41 23.51 18.09 17.28
N PRO A 42 23.71 18.25 18.60
CA PRO A 42 23.76 17.12 19.50
C PRO A 42 22.37 16.52 19.71
N THR A 43 22.29 15.20 19.79
CA THR A 43 21.10 14.46 20.25
C THR A 43 21.32 13.96 21.66
N LYS A 44 20.24 13.90 22.45
CA LYS A 44 20.26 13.37 23.80
C LYS A 44 19.60 11.99 23.79
N GLU A 45 20.37 10.94 24.10
CA GLU A 45 19.93 9.57 24.21
C GLU A 45 20.48 8.99 25.52
N ASP A 46 19.66 8.33 26.33
CA ASP A 46 20.03 7.75 27.62
C ASP A 46 20.82 8.70 28.55
N ASP A 47 20.39 9.96 28.68
CA ASP A 47 21.05 11.03 29.43
C ASP A 47 22.49 11.39 28.99
N LYS A 48 22.95 10.86 27.86
CA LYS A 48 24.23 11.21 27.24
C LYS A 48 24.04 12.08 26.03
N ILE A 49 24.95 13.03 25.84
CA ILE A 49 24.97 13.91 24.67
C ILE A 49 25.85 13.25 23.60
N HIS A 50 25.24 12.91 22.46
CA HIS A 50 25.95 12.40 21.30
C HIS A 50 26.04 13.47 20.23
N TRP A 51 27.24 13.79 19.81
CA TRP A 51 27.50 14.71 18.70
C TRP A 51 27.50 13.94 17.38
N PHE A 52 27.05 14.56 16.29
CA PHE A 52 26.97 13.96 14.95
C PHE A 52 26.02 12.78 14.80
N SER A 53 25.12 12.58 15.74
CA SER A 53 24.15 11.47 15.77
C SER A 53 22.71 11.93 15.46
N PHE A 54 22.54 13.12 14.89
CA PHE A 54 21.23 13.64 14.50
C PHE A 54 20.49 12.72 13.51
N ALA A 55 21.22 12.05 12.62
CA ALA A 55 20.65 11.08 11.70
C ALA A 55 20.71 9.68 12.33
N GLU A 56 19.64 8.92 12.20
CA GLU A 56 19.56 7.50 12.65
C GLU A 56 20.71 6.66 12.10
N TYR A 57 21.13 6.97 10.86
CA TYR A 57 22.29 6.33 10.20
C TYR A 57 23.33 7.40 9.82
N PRO A 58 24.19 7.85 10.74
CA PRO A 58 25.09 8.97 10.51
C PRO A 58 26.03 8.77 9.32
N PHE A 59 26.58 7.56 9.15
CA PHE A 59 27.48 7.25 8.05
C PHE A 59 26.80 7.44 6.68
N HIS A 60 25.59 6.93 6.51
CA HIS A 60 24.83 7.08 5.28
C HIS A 60 24.50 8.54 5.01
N PHE A 61 24.12 9.28 6.04
CA PHE A 61 23.83 10.71 5.93
C PHE A 61 25.03 11.51 5.42
N TYR A 62 26.20 11.33 6.03
CA TYR A 62 27.41 12.06 5.62
C TYR A 62 27.91 11.63 4.24
N LEU A 63 27.74 10.36 3.88
CA LEU A 63 28.05 9.89 2.53
C LEU A 63 27.16 10.56 1.48
N VAL A 64 25.84 10.63 1.72
CA VAL A 64 24.89 11.33 0.83
C VAL A 64 25.23 12.81 0.73
N LEU A 65 25.60 13.46 1.83
CA LEU A 65 26.01 14.86 1.84
C LEU A 65 27.27 15.07 0.98
N LEU A 66 28.24 14.20 1.09
CA LEU A 66 29.49 14.23 0.31
C LEU A 66 29.22 14.01 -1.18
N ILE A 67 28.39 13.02 -1.53
CA ILE A 67 27.99 12.76 -2.93
C ILE A 67 27.24 13.97 -3.50
N SER A 68 26.35 14.59 -2.72
CA SER A 68 25.61 15.78 -3.14
C SER A 68 26.55 16.98 -3.38
N ALA A 69 27.55 17.17 -2.52
CA ALA A 69 28.57 18.20 -2.70
C ALA A 69 29.41 17.93 -3.97
N ALA A 70 29.83 16.69 -4.18
CA ALA A 70 30.55 16.28 -5.39
C ALA A 70 29.69 16.51 -6.65
N GLY A 71 28.40 16.17 -6.61
CA GLY A 71 27.44 16.43 -7.68
C GLY A 71 27.30 17.93 -8.00
N LEU A 72 27.27 18.78 -6.96
CA LEU A 72 27.24 20.24 -7.16
C LEU A 72 28.52 20.77 -7.81
N VAL A 73 29.70 20.29 -7.39
CA VAL A 73 30.99 20.63 -8.02
C VAL A 73 31.00 20.20 -9.49
N LEU A 74 30.54 18.98 -9.78
CA LEU A 74 30.42 18.46 -11.14
C LEU A 74 29.48 19.30 -12.00
N THR A 75 28.34 19.70 -11.45
CA THR A 75 27.38 20.59 -12.13
C THR A 75 28.04 21.94 -12.46
N ILE A 76 28.75 22.55 -11.51
CA ILE A 76 29.48 23.80 -11.73
C ILE A 76 30.54 23.64 -12.82
N TYR A 77 31.27 22.52 -12.82
CA TYR A 77 32.25 22.21 -13.83
C TYR A 77 31.62 22.11 -15.23
N LEU A 78 30.52 21.37 -15.39
CA LEU A 78 29.79 21.23 -16.64
C LEU A 78 29.25 22.58 -17.15
N LEU A 79 28.68 23.40 -16.26
CA LEU A 79 28.20 24.74 -16.62
C LEU A 79 29.30 25.69 -17.05
N ARG A 80 30.49 25.63 -16.39
CA ARG A 80 31.66 26.38 -16.84
C ARG A 80 32.14 25.96 -18.24
N ARG A 81 32.12 24.65 -18.54
CA ARG A 81 32.48 24.15 -19.89
C ARG A 81 31.47 24.59 -20.94
N ARG A 82 30.18 24.56 -20.61
CA ARG A 82 29.12 25.09 -21.49
C ARG A 82 29.37 26.56 -21.82
N LYS A 83 29.66 27.39 -20.81
CA LYS A 83 30.00 28.81 -21.02
C LYS A 83 31.23 29.01 -21.91
N ALA A 84 32.22 28.14 -21.78
CA ALA A 84 33.46 28.19 -22.59
C ALA A 84 33.29 27.59 -24.00
N ARG A 85 32.07 27.29 -24.48
CA ARG A 85 31.77 26.73 -25.81
C ARG A 85 32.53 25.44 -26.14
N LYS A 86 32.94 24.67 -25.12
CA LYS A 86 33.61 23.38 -25.29
C LYS A 86 32.59 22.26 -25.48
N PRO A 87 32.96 21.11 -26.07
CA PRO A 87 32.07 19.95 -26.17
C PRO A 87 31.45 19.63 -24.82
N PHE A 88 30.14 19.82 -24.72
CA PHE A 88 29.40 19.72 -23.45
C PHE A 88 28.59 18.43 -23.36
N LEU A 89 27.80 18.12 -24.43
CA LEU A 89 26.81 17.04 -24.40
C LEU A 89 27.45 15.68 -24.10
N LYS A 90 28.49 15.31 -24.83
CA LYS A 90 29.18 14.01 -24.64
C LYS A 90 29.75 13.87 -23.24
N GLN A 91 30.34 14.94 -22.69
CA GLN A 91 30.89 14.92 -21.33
C GLN A 91 29.80 14.90 -20.25
N ALA A 92 28.72 15.68 -20.44
CA ALA A 92 27.57 15.65 -19.54
C ALA A 92 26.97 14.23 -19.48
N LEU A 93 26.77 13.62 -20.65
CA LEU A 93 26.24 12.24 -20.72
C LEU A 93 27.16 11.25 -19.99
N VAL A 94 28.47 11.24 -20.32
CA VAL A 94 29.41 10.32 -19.68
C VAL A 94 29.49 10.52 -18.17
N LEU A 95 29.60 11.77 -17.71
CA LEU A 95 29.72 12.07 -16.29
C LEU A 95 28.43 11.77 -15.52
N THR A 96 27.25 12.08 -16.10
CA THR A 96 25.97 11.75 -15.48
C THR A 96 25.79 10.24 -15.40
N THR A 97 26.08 9.51 -16.47
CA THR A 97 25.99 8.04 -16.48
C THR A 97 26.94 7.43 -15.45
N ALA A 98 28.18 7.89 -15.37
CA ALA A 98 29.16 7.43 -14.39
C ALA A 98 28.69 7.73 -12.93
N CYS A 99 28.12 8.92 -12.71
CA CYS A 99 27.55 9.29 -11.41
C CYS A 99 26.35 8.40 -11.04
N CYS A 100 25.45 8.15 -12.00
CA CYS A 100 24.29 7.26 -11.78
C CYS A 100 24.77 5.83 -11.45
N ILE A 101 25.74 5.29 -12.18
CA ILE A 101 26.30 3.96 -11.92
C ILE A 101 26.92 3.93 -10.49
N ALA A 102 27.74 4.93 -10.15
CA ALA A 102 28.37 4.99 -8.83
C ALA A 102 27.34 5.10 -7.68
N CYS A 103 26.33 5.98 -7.84
CA CYS A 103 25.26 6.12 -6.84
C CYS A 103 24.43 4.83 -6.71
N THR A 104 24.04 4.21 -7.83
CA THR A 104 23.29 2.95 -7.81
C THR A 104 24.10 1.84 -7.18
N SER A 105 25.39 1.72 -7.55
CA SER A 105 26.28 0.73 -6.94
C SER A 105 26.44 0.94 -5.42
N ALA A 106 26.54 2.20 -4.98
CA ALA A 106 26.60 2.52 -3.56
C ALA A 106 25.30 2.14 -2.84
N VAL A 107 24.13 2.47 -3.42
CA VAL A 107 22.84 2.10 -2.84
C VAL A 107 22.69 0.59 -2.74
N VAL A 108 23.02 -0.15 -3.80
CA VAL A 108 22.99 -1.62 -3.78
C VAL A 108 23.97 -2.20 -2.77
N TYR A 109 25.19 -1.67 -2.72
CA TYR A 109 26.21 -2.13 -1.76
C TYR A 109 25.74 -1.93 -0.31
N PHE A 110 25.26 -0.73 0.03
CA PHE A 110 24.79 -0.45 1.40
C PHE A 110 23.49 -1.18 1.72
N GLY A 111 22.57 -1.30 0.77
CA GLY A 111 21.35 -2.10 0.96
C GLY A 111 21.63 -3.58 1.19
N ALA A 112 22.68 -4.13 0.56
CA ALA A 112 23.11 -5.51 0.81
C ALA A 112 23.70 -5.74 2.23
N PHE A 113 24.10 -4.67 2.92
CA PHE A 113 24.59 -4.71 4.30
C PHE A 113 23.56 -4.29 5.35
N GLU A 114 22.33 -3.95 4.94
CA GLU A 114 21.21 -3.76 5.87
C GLU A 114 20.97 -5.08 6.59
N PRO A 115 21.19 -5.11 7.96
CA PRO A 115 21.75 -6.35 8.45
C PRO A 115 20.67 -7.40 8.82
N PHE A 116 20.11 -7.31 9.96
CA PHE A 116 19.50 -8.46 10.62
C PHE A 116 18.06 -8.76 10.14
N ARG A 117 17.25 -7.73 9.93
CA ARG A 117 15.84 -7.89 9.55
C ARG A 117 15.68 -8.43 8.13
N ALA A 118 16.46 -7.90 7.19
CA ALA A 118 16.41 -8.34 5.81
C ALA A 118 16.87 -9.80 5.67
N ARG A 119 17.90 -10.20 6.41
CA ARG A 119 18.38 -11.58 6.40
C ARG A 119 17.34 -12.53 7.00
N THR A 120 16.80 -12.21 8.16
CA THR A 120 15.74 -12.99 8.80
C THR A 120 14.51 -13.11 7.88
N TYR A 121 14.17 -12.02 7.17
CA TYR A 121 13.08 -12.04 6.19
C TYR A 121 13.40 -13.00 5.03
N VAL A 122 14.61 -12.97 4.49
CA VAL A 122 15.03 -13.90 3.42
C VAL A 122 14.98 -15.33 3.94
N ASP A 123 15.61 -15.61 5.08
CA ASP A 123 15.76 -16.96 5.64
C ASP A 123 14.40 -17.56 6.08
N GLN A 124 13.45 -16.77 6.54
CA GLN A 124 12.16 -17.25 7.04
C GLN A 124 11.01 -17.12 6.02
N ALA A 125 11.00 -16.09 5.17
CA ALA A 125 9.89 -15.84 4.27
C ALA A 125 10.16 -16.32 2.84
N ILE A 126 11.31 -15.89 2.25
CA ILE A 126 11.59 -16.10 0.81
C ILE A 126 12.20 -17.47 0.56
N ASP A 127 13.16 -17.86 1.36
CA ASP A 127 13.90 -19.14 1.26
C ASP A 127 13.96 -19.76 2.67
N PRO A 128 12.84 -20.32 3.16
CA PRO A 128 12.77 -20.84 4.52
C PRO A 128 13.77 -21.98 4.71
N GLU A 129 14.59 -21.88 5.76
CA GLU A 129 15.58 -22.90 6.13
C GLU A 129 14.92 -24.25 6.43
N GLN A 130 13.67 -24.22 6.89
CA GLN A 130 12.83 -25.38 7.13
C GLN A 130 11.58 -25.28 6.26
N GLU A 131 11.26 -26.34 5.57
CA GLU A 131 10.04 -26.42 4.78
C GLU A 131 8.79 -26.27 5.67
N ILE A 132 7.86 -25.44 5.24
CA ILE A 132 6.55 -25.32 5.88
C ILE A 132 5.77 -26.58 5.60
N SER A 133 5.43 -27.33 6.65
CA SER A 133 4.89 -28.70 6.52
C SER A 133 3.41 -28.76 6.14
N VAL A 134 2.70 -27.62 6.11
CA VAL A 134 1.29 -27.56 5.66
C VAL A 134 1.19 -26.96 4.27
N SER A 135 0.24 -27.47 3.50
CA SER A 135 -0.06 -26.96 2.16
C SER A 135 -1.56 -26.98 1.90
N VAL A 136 -2.05 -26.00 1.17
CA VAL A 136 -3.41 -25.98 0.66
C VAL A 136 -3.49 -26.84 -0.61
N SER A 137 -4.56 -27.62 -0.73
CA SER A 137 -4.87 -28.43 -1.92
C SER A 137 -6.28 -28.11 -2.41
N GLU A 138 -6.63 -28.65 -3.59
CA GLU A 138 -7.99 -28.50 -4.14
C GLU A 138 -9.08 -29.03 -3.19
N ASP A 139 -8.76 -30.07 -2.40
CA ASP A 139 -9.70 -30.72 -1.48
C ASP A 139 -9.57 -30.22 -0.02
N ASN A 140 -8.61 -29.35 0.25
CA ASN A 140 -8.33 -28.89 1.62
C ASN A 140 -7.93 -27.43 1.62
N PHE A 141 -8.93 -26.55 1.58
CA PHE A 141 -8.73 -25.11 1.71
C PHE A 141 -8.76 -24.67 3.17
N PHE A 142 -7.76 -23.95 3.58
CA PHE A 142 -7.73 -23.23 4.86
C PHE A 142 -6.96 -21.92 4.71
N ARG A 143 -7.15 -21.00 5.65
CA ARG A 143 -6.27 -19.85 5.84
C ARG A 143 -5.41 -20.07 7.07
N ILE A 144 -4.31 -19.33 7.11
CA ILE A 144 -3.50 -19.19 8.31
C ILE A 144 -3.60 -17.77 8.84
N ASP A 145 -3.18 -17.58 10.10
CA ASP A 145 -2.81 -16.30 10.65
C ASP A 145 -1.35 -16.35 11.12
N ILE A 146 -0.71 -15.19 11.27
CA ILE A 146 0.69 -15.10 11.63
C ILE A 146 0.89 -13.91 12.58
N SER A 147 1.89 -13.99 13.45
CA SER A 147 2.24 -12.94 14.40
C SER A 147 2.60 -11.61 13.72
N GLU A 148 2.58 -10.54 14.50
CA GLU A 148 2.95 -9.20 14.06
C GLU A 148 4.35 -9.16 13.43
N ASP A 149 4.58 -8.18 12.57
CA ASP A 149 5.82 -7.99 11.80
C ASP A 149 6.18 -9.09 10.80
N CYS A 150 5.25 -10.05 10.55
CA CYS A 150 5.42 -11.12 9.57
C CYS A 150 4.44 -10.99 8.40
N ASP A 151 3.92 -9.79 8.13
CA ASP A 151 3.02 -9.55 7.01
C ASP A 151 3.63 -10.09 5.71
N ASN A 152 2.82 -10.76 4.91
CA ASN A 152 3.18 -11.34 3.62
C ASN A 152 4.18 -12.51 3.63
N TYR A 153 4.68 -13.01 4.76
CA TYR A 153 5.43 -14.27 4.81
C TYR A 153 4.62 -15.42 4.19
N PRO A 154 3.31 -15.57 4.55
CA PRO A 154 2.47 -16.62 3.97
C PRO A 154 2.35 -16.58 2.44
N MET A 155 2.48 -15.39 1.81
CA MET A 155 2.47 -15.29 0.34
C MET A 155 3.64 -16.05 -0.30
N PHE A 156 4.84 -15.97 0.30
CA PHE A 156 6.01 -16.73 -0.16
C PHE A 156 5.86 -18.22 0.14
N TRP A 157 5.21 -18.57 1.24
CA TRP A 157 4.87 -19.97 1.59
C TRP A 157 3.71 -20.53 0.74
N ARG A 158 3.07 -19.69 -0.09
CA ARG A 158 1.89 -20.03 -0.90
C ARG A 158 0.69 -20.46 -0.06
N LEU A 159 0.53 -19.86 1.11
CA LEU A 159 -0.57 -20.12 2.01
C LEU A 159 -1.52 -18.91 2.05
N PRO A 160 -2.84 -19.11 1.90
CA PRO A 160 -3.83 -18.07 2.14
C PRO A 160 -3.75 -17.57 3.58
N CYS A 161 -3.81 -16.26 3.79
CA CYS A 161 -3.67 -15.67 5.12
C CYS A 161 -4.71 -14.58 5.34
N MET A 162 -5.20 -14.45 6.58
CA MET A 162 -6.04 -13.33 6.96
C MET A 162 -5.23 -12.05 7.20
N ARG A 163 -3.94 -12.16 7.48
CA ARG A 163 -3.02 -11.05 7.70
C ARG A 163 -2.22 -10.76 6.44
N THR A 164 -2.45 -9.61 5.85
CA THR A 164 -1.79 -9.21 4.61
C THR A 164 -1.46 -7.72 4.62
N PHE A 165 -0.40 -7.36 3.92
CA PHE A 165 -0.02 -5.98 3.62
C PHE A 165 -0.02 -5.78 2.10
N HIS A 166 -0.96 -4.99 1.58
CA HIS A 166 -1.00 -4.58 0.18
C HIS A 166 -1.76 -3.27 -0.01
N SER A 167 -1.35 -2.49 -1.02
CA SER A 167 -1.84 -1.13 -1.24
C SER A 167 -3.17 -1.06 -1.98
N VAL A 168 -3.55 -2.12 -2.71
CA VAL A 168 -4.84 -2.20 -3.42
C VAL A 168 -5.75 -3.12 -2.63
N VAL A 169 -6.83 -2.58 -2.11
CA VAL A 169 -7.74 -3.26 -1.18
C VAL A 169 -9.18 -3.03 -1.62
N PRO A 170 -10.02 -4.07 -1.66
CA PRO A 170 -11.45 -3.90 -1.88
C PRO A 170 -12.07 -2.97 -0.83
N GLY A 171 -12.96 -2.06 -1.26
CA GLY A 171 -13.65 -1.13 -0.36
C GLY A 171 -14.48 -1.85 0.71
N SER A 172 -15.02 -3.00 0.36
CA SER A 172 -15.80 -3.87 1.25
C SER A 172 -15.00 -4.35 2.47
N ILE A 173 -13.74 -4.79 2.27
CA ILE A 173 -12.90 -5.22 3.39
C ILE A 173 -12.52 -4.06 4.31
N MET A 174 -12.38 -2.85 3.76
CA MET A 174 -12.18 -1.64 4.56
C MET A 174 -13.40 -1.36 5.46
N ASN A 175 -14.61 -1.52 4.93
CA ASN A 175 -15.85 -1.36 5.68
C ASN A 175 -15.99 -2.44 6.75
N PHE A 176 -15.72 -3.71 6.42
CA PHE A 176 -15.76 -4.83 7.35
C PHE A 176 -14.93 -4.58 8.61
N TYR A 177 -13.65 -4.24 8.46
CA TYR A 177 -12.77 -3.97 9.61
C TYR A 177 -13.18 -2.71 10.38
N LYS A 178 -13.59 -1.65 9.68
CA LYS A 178 -14.09 -0.42 10.30
C LYS A 178 -15.30 -0.69 11.21
N GLU A 179 -16.24 -1.50 10.76
CA GLU A 179 -17.44 -1.87 11.54
C GLU A 179 -17.09 -2.66 12.80
N LEU A 180 -15.97 -3.35 12.81
CA LEU A 180 -15.43 -4.05 13.99
C LEU A 180 -14.62 -3.13 14.91
N GLY A 181 -14.39 -1.87 14.55
CA GLY A 181 -13.52 -0.96 15.27
C GLY A 181 -12.03 -1.26 15.10
N ILE A 182 -11.68 -2.07 14.11
CA ILE A 182 -10.29 -2.42 13.79
C ILE A 182 -9.78 -1.48 12.70
N THR A 183 -8.64 -0.83 12.94
CA THR A 183 -8.01 0.00 11.93
C THR A 183 -7.49 -0.89 10.79
N ARG A 184 -7.90 -0.59 9.57
CA ARG A 184 -7.43 -1.21 8.34
C ARG A 184 -7.00 -0.10 7.39
N ASP A 185 -5.70 -0.04 7.13
CA ASP A 185 -5.12 0.83 6.10
C ASP A 185 -4.60 -0.01 4.92
N VAL A 186 -3.30 -0.16 4.77
CA VAL A 186 -2.67 -1.05 3.77
C VAL A 186 -2.42 -2.46 4.31
N ALA A 187 -2.73 -2.72 5.58
CA ALA A 187 -2.52 -4.01 6.23
C ALA A 187 -3.75 -4.46 7.01
N SER A 188 -4.05 -5.76 6.98
CA SER A 188 -5.02 -6.42 7.85
C SER A 188 -4.27 -7.00 9.05
N ARG A 189 -4.51 -6.45 10.25
CA ARG A 189 -3.79 -6.81 11.48
C ARG A 189 -4.75 -6.93 12.66
N ALA A 190 -5.69 -7.86 12.55
CA ALA A 190 -6.61 -8.12 13.67
C ALA A 190 -5.84 -8.75 14.83
N ASP A 191 -5.88 -8.09 16.00
CA ASP A 191 -5.31 -8.59 17.25
C ASP A 191 -5.90 -9.97 17.63
N THR A 192 -5.16 -10.77 18.40
CA THR A 192 -5.61 -12.09 18.87
C THR A 192 -6.84 -12.01 19.78
N ALA A 193 -7.11 -10.87 20.41
CA ALA A 193 -8.34 -10.61 21.15
C ALA A 193 -9.61 -10.70 20.27
N TYR A 194 -9.50 -10.47 18.97
CA TYR A 194 -10.58 -10.71 18.00
C TYR A 194 -10.57 -12.16 17.51
N TYR A 195 -10.40 -13.13 18.41
CA TYR A 195 -10.23 -14.55 18.08
C TYR A 195 -11.36 -15.12 17.22
N ALA A 196 -12.58 -14.62 17.38
CA ALA A 196 -13.73 -15.09 16.60
C ALA A 196 -13.58 -14.88 15.09
N LEU A 197 -12.77 -13.90 14.66
CA LEU A 197 -12.48 -13.71 13.24
C LEU A 197 -11.72 -14.91 12.63
N ARG A 198 -10.98 -15.67 13.44
CA ARG A 198 -10.28 -16.86 12.95
C ARG A 198 -11.27 -17.97 12.57
N GLY A 199 -12.33 -18.14 13.33
CA GLY A 199 -13.45 -19.03 12.96
C GLY A 199 -14.17 -18.54 11.70
N LEU A 200 -14.58 -17.26 11.68
CA LEU A 200 -15.31 -16.65 10.56
C LEU A 200 -14.52 -16.70 9.23
N LEU A 201 -13.21 -16.50 9.30
CA LEU A 201 -12.32 -16.41 8.13
C LEU A 201 -11.64 -17.75 7.79
N SER A 202 -12.11 -18.87 8.34
CA SER A 202 -11.60 -20.22 8.04
C SER A 202 -10.09 -20.36 8.29
N VAL A 203 -9.62 -19.93 9.48
CA VAL A 203 -8.22 -20.05 9.87
C VAL A 203 -8.01 -21.34 10.63
N GLU A 204 -7.17 -22.24 10.06
CA GLU A 204 -6.81 -23.51 10.67
C GLU A 204 -5.54 -23.44 11.50
N TYR A 205 -4.55 -22.65 11.07
CA TYR A 205 -3.26 -22.55 11.77
C TYR A 205 -2.92 -21.12 12.11
N TYR A 206 -2.28 -20.94 13.28
CA TYR A 206 -1.68 -19.69 13.72
C TYR A 206 -0.18 -19.89 13.93
N TYR A 207 0.64 -19.03 13.32
CA TYR A 207 2.10 -19.04 13.40
C TYR A 207 2.54 -17.88 14.29
N GLU A 208 3.07 -18.20 15.48
CA GLU A 208 3.62 -17.23 16.38
C GLU A 208 5.15 -17.27 16.33
N ARG A 209 5.75 -16.10 16.04
CA ARG A 209 7.22 -16.00 15.94
C ARG A 209 7.85 -16.29 17.30
N GLN A 210 8.87 -17.14 17.32
CA GLN A 210 9.67 -17.38 18.51
C GLN A 210 10.47 -16.12 18.91
N THR A 211 10.44 -15.76 20.18
CA THR A 211 11.29 -14.69 20.72
C THR A 211 12.72 -15.21 20.84
N ILE A 212 13.66 -14.53 20.18
CA ILE A 212 15.08 -14.92 20.19
C ILE A 212 15.61 -14.84 21.63
N GLY A 213 16.11 -15.96 22.14
CA GLY A 213 16.73 -16.06 23.47
C GLY A 213 15.78 -16.49 24.59
N GLU A 214 14.53 -16.74 24.33
CA GLU A 214 13.59 -17.30 25.28
C GLU A 214 13.67 -18.84 25.24
N ILE A 215 14.32 -19.43 26.24
CA ILE A 215 14.34 -20.89 26.42
C ILE A 215 13.14 -21.23 27.31
N THR A 216 12.00 -21.48 26.69
CA THR A 216 10.84 -22.01 27.40
C THR A 216 10.99 -23.52 27.56
N THR A 217 10.94 -24.01 28.82
CA THR A 217 10.92 -25.44 29.13
C THR A 217 9.52 -26.02 29.04
N ASP A 218 8.49 -25.16 29.01
CA ASP A 218 7.08 -25.53 28.93
C ASP A 218 6.59 -25.49 27.48
N GLU A 219 5.58 -26.29 27.19
CA GLU A 219 4.88 -26.28 25.89
C GLU A 219 4.28 -24.90 25.62
N PRO A 220 4.52 -24.31 24.42
CA PRO A 220 3.95 -23.01 24.08
C PRO A 220 2.42 -23.00 24.17
N LYS A 221 1.86 -21.89 24.63
CA LYS A 221 0.39 -21.73 24.80
C LYS A 221 -0.10 -20.55 23.98
N CYS A 222 -1.15 -20.77 23.22
CA CYS A 222 -1.89 -19.72 22.54
C CYS A 222 -2.99 -19.15 23.44
N SER A 223 -3.18 -17.83 23.41
CA SER A 223 -4.24 -17.15 24.16
C SER A 223 -5.62 -17.27 23.50
N MET A 224 -5.68 -17.69 22.22
CA MET A 224 -6.94 -17.82 21.49
C MET A 224 -7.64 -19.14 21.80
N PRO A 225 -8.96 -19.11 22.10
CA PRO A 225 -9.74 -20.33 22.32
C PRO A 225 -9.70 -21.29 21.13
N GLY A 226 -9.54 -22.57 21.40
CA GLY A 226 -9.50 -23.63 20.37
C GLY A 226 -8.14 -23.85 19.74
N PHE A 227 -7.14 -22.97 19.94
CA PHE A 227 -5.79 -23.14 19.41
C PHE A 227 -4.91 -23.94 20.37
N VAL A 228 -4.35 -25.04 19.88
CA VAL A 228 -3.45 -25.91 20.62
C VAL A 228 -2.09 -25.99 19.89
N TYR A 229 -1.02 -26.12 20.66
CA TYR A 229 0.31 -26.30 20.09
C TYR A 229 0.37 -27.56 19.23
N ASP A 230 0.95 -27.45 18.04
CA ASP A 230 1.08 -28.53 17.09
C ASP A 230 2.57 -28.91 16.86
N THR A 231 3.36 -27.92 16.43
CA THR A 231 4.81 -28.10 16.21
C THR A 231 5.54 -26.76 16.21
N THR A 232 6.87 -26.85 16.11
CA THR A 232 7.74 -25.70 15.86
C THR A 232 8.45 -25.88 14.53
N GLU A 233 8.29 -24.95 13.61
CA GLU A 233 8.96 -24.98 12.31
C GLU A 233 9.35 -23.56 11.86
N ASN A 234 10.45 -23.44 11.15
CA ASN A 234 10.96 -22.19 10.55
C ASN A 234 11.01 -20.98 11.50
N GLY A 235 11.30 -21.23 12.81
CA GLY A 235 11.34 -20.17 13.82
C GLY A 235 9.99 -19.69 14.33
N PHE A 236 8.93 -20.45 14.10
CA PHE A 236 7.58 -20.21 14.59
C PHE A 236 7.06 -21.38 15.40
N TYR A 237 6.26 -21.05 16.44
CA TYR A 237 5.32 -21.98 17.05
C TYR A 237 4.08 -22.05 16.19
N ARG A 238 3.72 -23.23 15.69
CA ARG A 238 2.48 -23.47 14.99
C ARG A 238 1.44 -23.97 15.97
N PHE A 239 0.28 -23.31 15.97
CA PHE A 239 -0.89 -23.73 16.73
C PHE A 239 -1.98 -24.14 15.76
N ARG A 240 -2.63 -25.27 16.03
CA ARG A 240 -3.76 -25.77 15.25
C ARG A 240 -5.07 -25.38 15.91
N ASN A 241 -6.02 -24.88 15.13
CA ASN A 241 -7.38 -24.58 15.58
C ASN A 241 -8.22 -25.83 15.61
N THR A 242 -8.54 -26.34 16.80
CA THR A 242 -9.43 -27.51 16.99
C THR A 242 -10.89 -27.19 16.72
N ALA A 243 -11.25 -25.91 16.67
CA ALA A 243 -12.56 -25.38 16.32
C ALA A 243 -12.56 -24.75 14.92
N TYR A 244 -11.77 -25.28 14.00
CA TYR A 244 -11.71 -24.83 12.61
C TYR A 244 -13.06 -24.93 11.92
N VAL A 245 -13.43 -23.88 11.17
CA VAL A 245 -14.64 -23.81 10.36
C VAL A 245 -14.23 -23.79 8.87
N PRO A 246 -14.61 -24.79 8.07
CA PRO A 246 -14.36 -24.82 6.62
C PRO A 246 -14.99 -23.62 5.91
N MET A 247 -14.48 -23.30 4.71
CA MET A 247 -15.01 -22.23 3.87
C MET A 247 -16.40 -22.56 3.33
N GLY A 248 -17.29 -21.58 3.37
CA GLY A 248 -18.67 -21.72 2.91
C GLY A 248 -19.54 -22.40 3.95
N PHE A 249 -20.43 -21.68 4.62
CA PHE A 249 -21.32 -22.26 5.64
C PHE A 249 -22.59 -21.41 5.79
N THR A 250 -23.57 -21.94 6.52
CA THR A 250 -24.84 -21.26 6.74
C THR A 250 -25.03 -20.79 8.16
N PHE A 251 -25.94 -19.85 8.33
CA PHE A 251 -26.36 -19.33 9.64
C PHE A 251 -27.83 -19.64 9.90
N SER A 252 -28.14 -19.94 11.15
CA SER A 252 -29.54 -20.07 11.62
C SER A 252 -30.13 -18.73 12.07
N ASN A 253 -29.28 -17.70 12.24
CA ASN A 253 -29.68 -16.40 12.78
C ASN A 253 -29.19 -15.25 11.92
N TYR A 254 -29.94 -14.15 12.00
CA TYR A 254 -29.51 -12.86 11.44
C TYR A 254 -29.63 -11.75 12.47
N ILE A 255 -28.85 -10.66 12.23
CA ILE A 255 -29.00 -9.39 12.95
C ILE A 255 -29.29 -8.27 11.96
N ALA A 256 -30.35 -7.49 12.22
CA ALA A 256 -30.67 -6.34 11.38
C ALA A 256 -29.58 -5.25 11.52
N LYS A 257 -29.21 -4.60 10.40
CA LYS A 257 -28.16 -3.55 10.36
C LYS A 257 -28.40 -2.42 11.37
N GLY A 258 -29.67 -2.07 11.64
CA GLY A 258 -30.02 -1.09 12.68
C GLY A 258 -29.61 -1.52 14.08
N LYS A 259 -29.84 -2.80 14.44
CA LYS A 259 -29.42 -3.38 15.71
C LYS A 259 -27.91 -3.55 15.80
N TRP A 260 -27.27 -3.98 14.71
CA TRP A 260 -25.81 -4.03 14.58
C TRP A 260 -25.17 -2.68 14.90
N ASN A 261 -25.66 -1.59 14.31
CA ASN A 261 -25.14 -0.24 14.52
C ASN A 261 -25.25 0.24 15.98
N SER A 262 -26.24 -0.23 16.71
CA SER A 262 -26.43 0.07 18.15
C SER A 262 -25.64 -0.87 19.07
N THR A 263 -25.06 -1.95 18.54
CA THR A 263 -24.25 -2.92 19.30
C THR A 263 -22.83 -2.39 19.49
N SER A 264 -22.30 -2.52 20.72
CA SER A 264 -20.91 -2.15 21.02
C SER A 264 -19.92 -2.94 20.15
N THR A 265 -18.89 -2.26 19.65
CA THR A 265 -17.82 -2.86 18.82
C THR A 265 -17.14 -4.05 19.51
N SER A 266 -17.06 -4.04 20.86
CA SER A 266 -16.46 -5.14 21.64
C SER A 266 -17.19 -6.49 21.50
N TYR A 267 -18.45 -6.48 21.10
CA TYR A 267 -19.23 -7.72 20.91
C TYR A 267 -19.34 -8.14 19.44
N ARG A 268 -19.05 -7.22 18.53
CA ARG A 268 -19.34 -7.41 17.10
C ARG A 268 -18.58 -8.58 16.49
N SER A 269 -17.29 -8.74 16.80
CA SER A 269 -16.48 -9.83 16.24
C SER A 269 -17.03 -11.23 16.61
N ASN A 270 -17.45 -11.40 17.85
CA ASN A 270 -18.03 -12.65 18.33
C ASN A 270 -19.42 -12.87 17.74
N LEU A 271 -20.23 -11.80 17.64
CA LEU A 271 -21.58 -11.86 17.10
C LEU A 271 -21.63 -12.32 15.64
N LEU A 272 -20.59 -12.02 14.84
CA LEU A 272 -20.44 -12.51 13.46
C LEU A 272 -20.35 -14.05 13.36
N MET A 273 -19.95 -14.75 14.42
CA MET A 273 -19.99 -16.22 14.44
C MET A 273 -21.39 -16.75 14.71
N ARG A 274 -22.30 -15.95 15.26
CA ARG A 274 -23.67 -16.35 15.60
C ARG A 274 -24.70 -15.99 14.54
N ALA A 275 -24.52 -14.86 13.83
CA ALA A 275 -25.54 -14.31 12.94
C ALA A 275 -24.97 -13.51 11.79
N LEU A 276 -25.62 -13.58 10.63
CA LEU A 276 -25.36 -12.69 9.49
C LEU A 276 -25.93 -11.29 9.74
N VAL A 277 -25.18 -10.26 9.43
CA VAL A 277 -25.66 -8.88 9.41
C VAL A 277 -26.37 -8.62 8.08
N LEU A 278 -27.69 -8.38 8.15
CA LEU A 278 -28.53 -8.17 6.96
C LEU A 278 -29.14 -6.78 6.93
N SER A 279 -29.25 -6.22 5.71
CA SER A 279 -30.03 -5.02 5.43
C SER A 279 -31.53 -5.27 5.54
N SER A 280 -32.34 -4.22 5.58
CA SER A 280 -33.80 -4.36 5.62
C SER A 280 -34.34 -5.06 4.36
N GLU A 281 -33.74 -4.80 3.19
CA GLU A 281 -34.12 -5.43 1.94
C GLU A 281 -33.79 -6.93 1.92
N GLN A 282 -32.63 -7.30 2.44
CA GLN A 282 -32.25 -8.72 2.57
C GLN A 282 -33.11 -9.46 3.59
N ILE A 283 -33.51 -8.80 4.67
CA ILE A 283 -34.46 -9.37 5.63
C ILE A 283 -35.85 -9.63 5.00
N GLU A 284 -36.31 -8.74 4.13
CA GLU A 284 -37.57 -8.97 3.40
C GLU A 284 -37.46 -10.17 2.47
N LYS A 285 -36.33 -10.38 1.81
CA LYS A 285 -36.09 -11.51 0.90
C LYS A 285 -35.86 -12.83 1.65
N TYR A 286 -35.00 -12.83 2.68
CA TYR A 286 -34.40 -14.03 3.26
C TYR A 286 -34.69 -14.20 4.77
N GLY A 287 -35.26 -13.22 5.42
CA GLY A 287 -35.48 -13.26 6.89
C GLY A 287 -36.38 -14.38 7.35
N SER A 288 -37.23 -14.94 6.46
CA SER A 288 -38.06 -16.13 6.78
C SER A 288 -37.25 -17.43 6.90
N TRP A 289 -36.03 -17.48 6.41
CA TRP A 289 -35.14 -18.65 6.45
C TRP A 289 -34.34 -18.73 7.76
N MET A 290 -34.25 -17.63 8.48
CA MET A 290 -33.40 -17.46 9.67
C MET A 290 -34.18 -16.82 10.82
N GLN A 291 -33.64 -16.87 12.03
CA GLN A 291 -34.24 -16.25 13.22
C GLN A 291 -33.49 -14.96 13.59
N PRO A 292 -34.19 -13.90 14.00
CA PRO A 292 -33.52 -12.70 14.50
C PRO A 292 -32.83 -12.97 15.84
N VAL A 293 -31.60 -12.47 16.00
CA VAL A 293 -30.86 -12.56 17.28
C VAL A 293 -31.59 -11.77 18.37
N SER A 294 -31.86 -12.42 19.53
CA SER A 294 -32.44 -11.78 20.69
C SER A 294 -31.43 -10.84 21.39
N ASP A 295 -31.93 -9.91 22.22
CA ASP A 295 -31.06 -8.97 22.97
C ASP A 295 -30.16 -9.65 23.98
N SER A 296 -30.61 -10.79 24.54
CA SER A 296 -29.85 -11.61 25.50
C SER A 296 -28.65 -12.35 24.85
N ASN A 297 -28.63 -12.49 23.53
CA ASN A 297 -27.63 -13.30 22.78
C ASN A 297 -26.62 -12.45 22.02
N VAL A 298 -26.40 -11.20 22.40
CA VAL A 298 -25.41 -10.31 21.79
C VAL A 298 -24.00 -10.57 22.31
N SER A 299 -23.85 -10.87 23.61
CA SER A 299 -22.59 -11.31 24.21
C SER A 299 -22.38 -12.81 24.03
N MET A 300 -21.12 -13.26 24.02
CA MET A 300 -20.74 -14.66 23.83
C MET A 300 -19.55 -14.99 24.73
N THR A 301 -19.64 -16.11 25.46
CA THR A 301 -18.51 -16.69 26.19
C THR A 301 -17.59 -17.47 25.23
N GLU A 302 -16.41 -17.88 25.71
CA GLU A 302 -15.49 -18.71 24.92
C GLU A 302 -16.11 -20.07 24.58
N GLU A 303 -16.84 -20.70 25.53
CA GLU A 303 -17.52 -21.96 25.30
C GLU A 303 -18.63 -21.83 24.24
N GLU A 304 -19.40 -20.74 24.30
CA GLU A 304 -20.44 -20.44 23.29
C GLU A 304 -19.79 -20.20 21.91
N TYR A 305 -18.65 -19.52 21.87
CA TYR A 305 -17.88 -19.33 20.63
C TYR A 305 -17.46 -20.68 20.02
N LEU A 306 -16.87 -21.57 20.82
CA LEU A 306 -16.47 -22.90 20.35
C LEU A 306 -17.66 -23.72 19.87
N GLN A 307 -18.82 -23.58 20.54
CA GLN A 307 -20.06 -24.22 20.10
C GLN A 307 -20.55 -23.63 18.76
N GLU A 308 -20.49 -22.30 18.57
CA GLU A 308 -20.88 -21.69 17.29
C GLU A 308 -19.93 -22.11 16.17
N CYS A 309 -18.62 -22.24 16.43
CA CYS A 309 -17.69 -22.82 15.47
C CYS A 309 -18.10 -24.25 15.08
N SER A 310 -18.45 -25.08 16.04
CA SER A 310 -18.95 -26.45 15.78
C SER A 310 -20.24 -26.44 14.94
N ASN A 311 -21.17 -25.53 15.25
CA ASN A 311 -22.40 -25.36 14.49
C ASN A 311 -22.13 -24.95 13.03
N ARG A 312 -21.21 -24.00 12.82
CA ARG A 312 -20.82 -23.56 11.46
C ARG A 312 -20.08 -24.66 10.71
N ALA A 313 -19.18 -25.40 11.36
CA ALA A 313 -18.49 -26.53 10.75
C ALA A 313 -19.47 -27.64 10.32
N ALA A 314 -20.50 -27.89 11.12
CA ALA A 314 -21.55 -28.87 10.77
C ALA A 314 -22.46 -28.42 9.63
N SER A 315 -22.51 -27.13 9.31
CA SER A 315 -23.29 -26.55 8.21
C SER A 315 -22.41 -25.96 7.11
N SER A 316 -21.17 -26.43 7.01
CA SER A 316 -20.22 -25.98 5.99
C SER A 316 -20.37 -26.76 4.68
N CYS A 317 -19.78 -26.22 3.62
CA CYS A 317 -19.70 -26.87 2.32
C CYS A 317 -18.94 -28.20 2.41
N ASP A 318 -19.39 -29.18 1.65
CA ASP A 318 -18.77 -30.51 1.50
C ASP A 318 -17.46 -30.41 0.71
N SER A 319 -17.38 -29.47 -0.23
CA SER A 319 -16.17 -29.15 -1.00
C SER A 319 -16.04 -27.66 -1.27
N PHE A 320 -14.79 -27.18 -1.36
CA PHE A 320 -14.46 -25.82 -1.78
C PHE A 320 -13.18 -25.85 -2.59
N GLN A 321 -13.26 -25.42 -3.84
CA GLN A 321 -12.13 -25.36 -4.78
C GLN A 321 -12.04 -23.97 -5.38
N TYR A 322 -10.83 -23.43 -5.56
CA TYR A 322 -10.63 -22.10 -6.11
C TYR A 322 -9.52 -22.09 -7.17
N ASP A 323 -9.65 -21.14 -8.10
CA ASP A 323 -8.64 -20.87 -9.13
C ASP A 323 -8.38 -19.35 -9.26
N SER A 324 -7.73 -18.94 -10.36
CA SER A 324 -7.45 -17.53 -10.63
C SER A 324 -8.67 -16.73 -11.09
N SER A 325 -9.79 -17.36 -11.40
CA SER A 325 -11.01 -16.74 -11.93
C SER A 325 -12.18 -16.76 -10.96
N GLY A 326 -12.12 -17.60 -9.91
CA GLY A 326 -13.20 -17.74 -8.95
C GLY A 326 -13.08 -18.94 -8.05
N PHE A 327 -14.23 -19.48 -7.65
CA PHE A 327 -14.29 -20.69 -6.83
C PHE A 327 -15.59 -21.46 -7.03
N THR A 328 -15.55 -22.74 -6.72
CA THR A 328 -16.70 -23.64 -6.74
C THR A 328 -16.85 -24.32 -5.38
N ALA A 329 -18.06 -24.42 -4.88
CA ALA A 329 -18.38 -25.09 -3.64
C ALA A 329 -19.61 -25.97 -3.80
N THR A 330 -19.68 -27.07 -3.02
CA THR A 330 -20.86 -27.91 -2.93
C THR A 330 -21.39 -27.95 -1.51
N ILE A 331 -22.70 -27.90 -1.35
CA ILE A 331 -23.35 -27.97 -0.06
C ILE A 331 -24.73 -28.63 -0.17
N SER A 332 -25.08 -29.47 0.82
CA SER A 332 -26.42 -30.04 0.95
C SER A 332 -27.17 -29.36 2.06
N LEU A 333 -28.37 -28.81 1.79
CA LEU A 333 -29.19 -28.04 2.73
C LEU A 333 -30.53 -28.74 3.00
N ASP A 334 -30.93 -28.80 4.29
CA ASP A 334 -32.24 -29.30 4.69
C ASP A 334 -33.39 -28.34 4.33
N SER A 335 -33.08 -27.03 4.29
CA SER A 335 -34.02 -25.94 3.97
C SER A 335 -33.28 -24.82 3.25
N PRO A 336 -34.00 -23.94 2.50
CA PRO A 336 -33.37 -22.81 1.83
C PRO A 336 -32.62 -21.93 2.84
N ASN A 337 -31.43 -21.46 2.46
CA ASN A 337 -30.63 -20.58 3.30
C ASN A 337 -29.66 -19.72 2.45
N LEU A 338 -29.05 -18.71 3.09
CA LEU A 338 -27.91 -18.00 2.57
C LEU A 338 -26.62 -18.79 2.89
N VAL A 339 -25.85 -19.14 1.86
CA VAL A 339 -24.52 -19.73 2.02
C VAL A 339 -23.50 -18.60 2.04
N PHE A 340 -22.86 -18.42 3.18
CA PHE A 340 -21.90 -17.39 3.45
C PHE A 340 -20.49 -17.83 3.04
N PHE A 341 -19.75 -16.89 2.42
CA PHE A 341 -18.34 -17.05 2.08
C PHE A 341 -17.54 -15.87 2.64
N SER A 342 -16.51 -16.14 3.40
CA SER A 342 -15.61 -15.10 3.96
C SER A 342 -14.66 -14.55 2.89
N VAL A 343 -15.22 -14.13 1.76
CA VAL A 343 -14.55 -13.50 0.63
C VAL A 343 -15.05 -12.06 0.53
N PRO A 344 -14.17 -11.05 0.33
CA PRO A 344 -14.58 -9.67 0.19
C PRO A 344 -15.55 -9.48 -0.98
N TYR A 345 -16.65 -8.78 -0.73
CA TYR A 345 -17.61 -8.41 -1.76
C TYR A 345 -17.00 -7.40 -2.74
N ASP A 346 -17.30 -7.59 -4.02
CA ASP A 346 -16.98 -6.63 -5.09
C ASP A 346 -18.02 -6.77 -6.21
N GLU A 347 -18.31 -5.68 -6.94
CA GLU A 347 -19.28 -5.69 -8.05
C GLU A 347 -18.87 -6.59 -9.24
N GLY A 348 -17.60 -6.99 -9.28
CA GLY A 348 -17.07 -7.89 -10.29
C GLY A 348 -17.42 -9.36 -10.07
N TRP A 349 -17.99 -9.74 -8.92
CA TRP A 349 -18.42 -11.09 -8.65
C TRP A 349 -19.77 -11.42 -9.28
N THR A 350 -19.84 -12.56 -9.92
CA THR A 350 -21.07 -13.20 -10.40
C THR A 350 -21.16 -14.60 -9.84
N ALA A 351 -22.36 -15.11 -9.61
CA ALA A 351 -22.55 -16.46 -9.08
C ALA A 351 -23.66 -17.22 -9.80
N THR A 352 -23.50 -18.54 -9.83
CA THR A 352 -24.56 -19.47 -10.21
C THR A 352 -24.77 -20.50 -9.11
N VAL A 353 -26.02 -20.92 -8.91
CA VAL A 353 -26.39 -22.06 -8.07
C VAL A 353 -27.10 -23.07 -8.93
N ASN A 354 -26.55 -24.27 -9.02
CA ASN A 354 -27.04 -25.33 -9.91
C ASN A 354 -27.16 -24.85 -11.39
N GLY A 355 -26.17 -24.07 -11.85
CA GLY A 355 -26.12 -23.47 -13.18
C GLY A 355 -27.12 -22.34 -13.46
N LYS A 356 -27.85 -21.85 -12.44
CA LYS A 356 -28.76 -20.72 -12.55
C LYS A 356 -28.11 -19.48 -11.95
N PRO A 357 -28.10 -18.35 -12.64
CA PRO A 357 -27.61 -17.09 -12.08
C PRO A 357 -28.36 -16.69 -10.82
N VAL A 358 -27.63 -16.25 -9.81
CA VAL A 358 -28.15 -15.74 -8.54
C VAL A 358 -27.46 -14.42 -8.18
N ASP A 359 -28.12 -13.59 -7.37
CA ASP A 359 -27.54 -12.38 -6.86
C ASP A 359 -26.47 -12.72 -5.81
N VAL A 360 -25.32 -12.07 -5.89
CA VAL A 360 -24.31 -12.09 -4.85
C VAL A 360 -24.66 -10.99 -3.83
N GLU A 361 -25.05 -11.40 -2.64
CA GLU A 361 -25.46 -10.51 -1.56
C GLU A 361 -24.24 -10.05 -0.75
N GLU A 362 -24.08 -8.73 -0.55
CA GLU A 362 -23.12 -8.20 0.41
C GLU A 362 -23.68 -8.36 1.82
N VAL A 363 -23.06 -9.19 2.64
CA VAL A 363 -23.43 -9.44 4.04
C VAL A 363 -22.27 -9.05 4.97
N ASP A 364 -22.53 -8.98 6.26
CA ASP A 364 -21.51 -8.68 7.29
C ASP A 364 -20.71 -7.40 7.01
N ASN A 365 -21.33 -6.45 6.29
CA ASN A 365 -20.71 -5.16 5.90
C ASN A 365 -19.46 -5.30 5.03
N GLY A 366 -19.38 -6.31 4.17
CA GLY A 366 -18.29 -6.41 3.21
C GLY A 366 -17.87 -7.81 2.78
N LEU A 367 -18.59 -8.85 3.22
CA LEU A 367 -18.39 -10.24 2.78
C LEU A 367 -19.56 -10.70 1.92
N MET A 368 -19.52 -11.93 1.42
CA MET A 368 -20.49 -12.41 0.42
C MET A 368 -21.36 -13.54 0.93
N ALA A 369 -22.58 -13.59 0.42
CA ALA A 369 -23.45 -14.77 0.51
C ALA A 369 -24.27 -14.95 -0.77
N VAL A 370 -24.73 -16.16 -1.02
CA VAL A 370 -25.68 -16.47 -2.10
C VAL A 370 -26.86 -17.27 -1.57
N PRO A 371 -28.07 -17.07 -2.12
CA PRO A 371 -29.22 -17.87 -1.78
C PRO A 371 -29.11 -19.26 -2.40
N ALA A 372 -29.37 -20.31 -1.62
CA ALA A 372 -29.43 -21.69 -2.08
C ALA A 372 -30.68 -22.39 -1.58
N GLU A 373 -31.24 -23.26 -2.39
CA GLU A 373 -32.47 -24.02 -2.10
C GLU A 373 -32.16 -25.27 -1.26
N ALA A 374 -33.21 -25.91 -0.75
CA ALA A 374 -33.09 -27.22 -0.10
C ALA A 374 -32.58 -28.30 -1.08
N GLY A 375 -31.75 -29.22 -0.57
CA GLY A 375 -31.11 -30.28 -1.35
C GLY A 375 -29.64 -29.96 -1.68
N ASP A 376 -29.13 -30.72 -2.65
CA ASP A 376 -27.73 -30.57 -3.09
C ASP A 376 -27.57 -29.36 -3.98
N ASN A 377 -26.60 -28.51 -3.66
CA ASN A 377 -26.29 -27.31 -4.39
C ASN A 377 -24.83 -27.29 -4.83
N THR A 378 -24.62 -26.96 -6.11
CA THR A 378 -23.32 -26.59 -6.67
C THR A 378 -23.30 -25.08 -6.89
N ILE A 379 -22.41 -24.41 -6.21
CA ILE A 379 -22.27 -22.94 -6.21
C ILE A 379 -20.99 -22.60 -6.95
N GLU A 380 -21.10 -21.78 -7.99
CA GLU A 380 -19.93 -21.34 -8.77
C GLU A 380 -19.85 -19.83 -8.75
N PHE A 381 -18.70 -19.29 -8.39
CA PHE A 381 -18.40 -17.86 -8.44
C PHE A 381 -17.36 -17.58 -9.52
N HIS A 382 -17.58 -16.51 -10.25
CA HIS A 382 -16.63 -15.99 -11.23
C HIS A 382 -16.40 -14.49 -11.00
N TYR A 383 -15.13 -14.08 -11.03
CA TYR A 383 -14.73 -12.68 -10.85
C TYR A 383 -14.19 -12.07 -12.13
N GLU A 384 -14.75 -10.94 -12.49
CA GLU A 384 -14.23 -10.12 -13.57
C GLU A 384 -14.03 -8.68 -13.08
N THR A 385 -12.81 -8.15 -13.24
CA THR A 385 -12.50 -6.79 -12.80
C THR A 385 -13.41 -5.76 -13.46
N PRO A 386 -14.19 -4.97 -12.69
CA PRO A 386 -15.08 -3.95 -13.24
C PRO A 386 -14.33 -2.96 -14.15
N GLY A 387 -14.90 -2.72 -15.34
CA GLY A 387 -14.32 -1.79 -16.31
C GLY A 387 -13.16 -2.31 -17.14
N LEU A 388 -12.70 -3.56 -16.96
CA LEU A 388 -11.58 -4.13 -17.72
C LEU A 388 -11.81 -4.09 -19.22
N HIS A 389 -12.96 -4.57 -19.70
CA HIS A 389 -13.32 -4.54 -21.13
C HIS A 389 -13.43 -3.11 -21.68
N LEU A 390 -14.06 -2.20 -20.92
CA LEU A 390 -14.16 -0.80 -21.34
C LEU A 390 -12.76 -0.16 -21.45
N GLY A 391 -11.90 -0.40 -20.47
CA GLY A 391 -10.51 0.08 -20.49
C GLY A 391 -9.70 -0.46 -21.66
N ALA A 392 -9.88 -1.74 -22.00
CA ALA A 392 -9.22 -2.37 -23.16
C ALA A 392 -9.68 -1.72 -24.48
N TRP A 393 -10.99 -1.50 -24.65
CA TRP A 393 -11.53 -0.83 -25.84
C TRP A 393 -11.08 0.62 -25.96
N LEU A 394 -11.05 1.38 -24.86
CA LEU A 394 -10.54 2.75 -24.85
C LEU A 394 -9.06 2.82 -25.21
N THR A 395 -8.27 1.87 -24.69
CA THR A 395 -6.84 1.77 -25.02
C THR A 395 -6.63 1.45 -26.49
N LEU A 396 -7.36 0.48 -27.04
CA LEU A 396 -7.29 0.12 -28.46
C LEU A 396 -7.68 1.31 -29.34
N GLY A 397 -8.77 2.01 -28.99
CA GLY A 397 -9.20 3.23 -29.67
C GLY A 397 -8.13 4.31 -29.65
N GLY A 398 -7.48 4.54 -28.49
CA GLY A 398 -6.39 5.48 -28.35
C GLY A 398 -5.18 5.14 -29.21
N VAL A 399 -4.81 3.87 -29.30
CA VAL A 399 -3.71 3.39 -30.18
C VAL A 399 -4.07 3.62 -31.65
N ILE A 400 -5.29 3.29 -32.07
CA ILE A 400 -5.76 3.53 -33.43
C ILE A 400 -5.71 5.02 -33.78
N LEU A 401 -6.21 5.88 -32.89
CA LEU A 401 -6.18 7.34 -33.07
C LEU A 401 -4.73 7.86 -33.19
N LEU A 402 -3.82 7.35 -32.38
CA LEU A 402 -2.41 7.69 -32.44
C LEU A 402 -1.79 7.30 -33.80
N ILE A 403 -2.08 6.09 -34.29
CA ILE A 403 -1.59 5.60 -35.59
C ILE A 403 -2.16 6.51 -36.71
N VAL A 404 -3.45 6.79 -36.70
CA VAL A 404 -4.10 7.68 -37.69
C VAL A 404 -3.46 9.06 -37.65
N TYR A 405 -3.25 9.64 -36.47
CA TYR A 405 -2.57 10.91 -36.29
C TYR A 405 -1.16 10.92 -36.91
N LEU A 406 -0.36 9.88 -36.63
CA LEU A 406 1.00 9.74 -37.18
C LEU A 406 0.97 9.61 -38.72
N LEU A 407 0.00 8.85 -39.27
CA LEU A 407 -0.15 8.70 -40.72
C LEU A 407 -0.57 10.03 -41.37
N ILE A 408 -1.47 10.79 -40.75
CA ILE A 408 -1.87 12.12 -41.23
C ILE A 408 -0.67 13.08 -41.22
N CYS A 409 0.07 13.13 -40.09
CA CYS A 409 1.29 13.94 -39.99
C CYS A 409 2.30 13.60 -41.09
N ARG A 410 2.48 12.29 -41.37
CA ARG A 410 3.36 11.82 -42.46
C ARG A 410 2.85 12.25 -43.83
N LYS A 411 1.52 12.11 -44.09
CA LYS A 411 0.91 12.45 -45.38
C LYS A 411 0.89 13.96 -45.65
N LEU A 412 0.65 14.77 -44.63
CA LEU A 412 0.65 16.23 -44.72
C LEU A 412 2.04 16.83 -44.78
N GLY A 413 3.09 16.00 -44.75
CA GLY A 413 4.46 16.47 -44.84
C GLY A 413 4.83 17.41 -43.70
N ILE A 414 4.18 17.29 -42.52
CA ILE A 414 4.59 17.97 -41.31
C ILE A 414 5.94 17.39 -40.93
N ARG A 415 6.97 17.84 -41.67
CA ARG A 415 8.36 17.56 -41.32
C ARG A 415 8.59 18.21 -39.97
N ARG A 416 8.98 17.42 -39.01
CA ARG A 416 9.62 17.88 -37.81
C ARG A 416 10.69 18.86 -38.26
N ASN A 417 10.53 20.14 -37.96
CA ASN A 417 11.53 21.15 -38.29
C ASN A 417 12.82 20.65 -37.65
N LYS A 418 13.79 20.29 -38.46
CA LYS A 418 15.11 19.81 -37.99
C LYS A 418 15.88 20.89 -37.23
N GLU A 419 15.31 22.11 -37.19
CA GLU A 419 15.90 23.26 -36.52
C GLU A 419 15.69 23.29 -35.00
N THR A 420 14.93 22.37 -34.44
CA THR A 420 14.71 22.32 -32.99
C THR A 420 15.46 21.17 -32.30
N VAL A 421 16.49 20.63 -32.89
CA VAL A 421 17.31 19.60 -32.21
C VAL A 421 18.59 20.22 -31.72
N CYS A 422 18.62 20.49 -30.43
CA CYS A 422 19.81 20.76 -29.60
C CYS A 422 20.72 21.91 -30.08
N CYS A 423 20.43 23.11 -29.57
CA CYS A 423 21.32 24.27 -29.64
C CYS A 423 22.68 24.10 -28.92
N ILE A 424 23.06 22.87 -28.58
CA ILE A 424 24.30 22.61 -27.84
C ILE A 424 25.55 22.67 -28.73
N ASP A 425 25.40 22.47 -30.05
CA ASP A 425 26.47 22.42 -31.02
C ASP A 425 26.31 23.42 -32.21
N TYR A 426 25.47 24.45 -32.10
CA TYR A 426 25.36 25.45 -33.17
C TYR A 426 26.62 26.30 -33.28
N PRO A 427 27.22 26.45 -34.49
CA PRO A 427 28.14 27.52 -34.75
C PRO A 427 27.39 28.85 -34.66
N VAL A 428 27.90 29.75 -33.83
CA VAL A 428 27.36 31.10 -33.62
C VAL A 428 27.32 31.82 -34.98
N SER A 429 26.16 32.30 -35.41
CA SER A 429 26.07 33.22 -36.53
C SER A 429 26.77 34.54 -36.16
N ALA A 430 27.39 35.19 -37.14
CA ALA A 430 28.17 36.41 -36.97
C ALA A 430 27.34 37.59 -36.36
N GLU A 431 26.01 37.46 -36.24
CA GLU A 431 25.11 38.44 -35.63
C GLU A 431 25.08 38.39 -34.09
N ASP A 432 25.56 37.31 -33.47
CA ASP A 432 25.64 37.19 -32.00
C ASP A 432 26.90 37.84 -31.41
N GLU A 433 27.80 38.38 -32.22
CA GLU A 433 29.02 39.07 -31.77
C GLU A 433 28.78 40.55 -31.37
N ALA A 434 27.58 41.09 -31.56
CA ALA A 434 27.24 42.48 -31.29
C ALA A 434 26.52 42.75 -29.95
N LEU A 435 26.75 41.96 -28.93
CA LEU A 435 26.38 42.32 -27.58
C LEU A 435 27.51 43.07 -26.87
N PRO A 436 27.28 44.28 -26.39
CA PRO A 436 28.33 45.10 -25.81
C PRO A 436 28.88 44.45 -24.54
N GLU A 437 30.23 44.45 -24.46
CA GLU A 437 30.95 44.15 -23.23
C GLU A 437 30.42 45.06 -22.12
N LEU A 438 29.86 44.49 -21.08
CA LEU A 438 29.67 45.19 -19.81
C LEU A 438 31.05 45.39 -19.19
N THR A 439 31.60 46.58 -19.44
CA THR A 439 32.78 47.09 -18.73
C THR A 439 32.44 47.16 -17.23
N ASP A 440 33.33 46.60 -16.43
CA ASP A 440 33.48 46.87 -15.02
C ASP A 440 33.78 48.36 -14.83
N GLU A 441 32.83 49.15 -14.43
CA GLU A 441 33.12 50.47 -13.83
C GLU A 441 33.07 50.35 -12.32
N THR A 442 34.25 50.42 -11.77
CA THR A 442 34.55 50.76 -10.38
C THR A 442 34.23 52.26 -10.13
N ASP A 443 33.48 52.43 -9.05
CA ASP A 443 33.67 53.50 -8.03
C ASP A 443 33.88 54.94 -8.48
N THR A 444 32.90 55.81 -8.14
CA THR A 444 33.17 57.09 -7.45
C THR A 444 31.87 57.66 -6.84
N THR A 445 32.00 58.02 -5.62
CA THR A 445 31.25 58.94 -4.76
C THR A 445 30.75 60.23 -5.45
N GLU A 446 29.50 60.65 -5.12
CA GLU A 446 29.24 62.00 -4.57
C GLU A 446 27.73 62.27 -4.35
N GLU A 447 27.46 62.66 -3.13
CA GLU A 447 26.56 63.70 -2.59
C GLU A 447 25.08 63.80 -3.00
N SER A 448 24.30 63.76 -1.93
CA SER A 448 22.92 64.23 -1.70
C SER A 448 22.74 65.74 -1.99
N PRO A 449 21.52 66.29 -2.25
CA PRO A 449 20.68 66.66 -1.10
C PRO A 449 19.15 66.57 -1.26
N ALA A 450 18.55 66.22 -0.15
CA ALA A 450 17.44 66.84 0.60
C ALA A 450 16.08 67.18 -0.01
N ALA A 451 15.08 66.78 0.80
CA ALA A 451 13.79 67.40 1.13
C ALA A 451 12.59 67.13 0.22
N ALA A 452 11.53 66.50 0.68
CA ALA A 452 10.52 67.02 1.61
C ALA A 452 9.43 65.95 1.83
N GLU A 453 9.09 65.71 3.06
CA GLU A 453 7.77 65.31 3.55
C GLU A 453 6.79 66.49 3.39
N PRO A 454 5.45 66.34 3.49
CA PRO A 454 4.80 65.77 4.67
C PRO A 454 3.41 65.10 4.48
N ASP A 455 3.03 64.47 5.59
CA ASP A 455 1.71 64.43 6.27
C ASP A 455 0.56 63.59 5.62
N GLU A 456 -0.06 62.79 6.33
CA GLU A 456 -0.74 62.64 7.63
C GLU A 456 -2.12 61.98 7.43
N LYS A 457 -2.41 61.12 8.35
CA LYS A 457 -3.68 60.83 9.04
C LYS A 457 -4.54 59.64 8.69
N THR A 458 -4.54 58.75 9.67
CA THR A 458 -5.67 58.27 10.54
C THR A 458 -6.78 57.52 9.85
N ALA A 459 -7.30 56.44 10.37
CA ALA A 459 -7.72 55.95 11.69
C ALA A 459 -8.16 54.49 11.53
N ALA A 460 -7.80 53.60 12.42
CA ALA A 460 -8.55 53.11 13.58
C ALA A 460 -9.88 52.41 13.26
N ALA A 461 -9.96 51.21 13.72
CA ALA A 461 -10.84 50.57 14.68
C ALA A 461 -11.13 49.14 14.27
N ASP A 462 -10.72 48.20 15.12
CA ASP A 462 -11.51 47.35 15.99
C ASP A 462 -12.60 46.49 15.29
N ASP A 463 -12.53 45.20 15.42
CA ASP A 463 -13.25 44.50 16.47
C ASP A 463 -13.04 42.97 16.39
N ASP A 464 -12.91 42.42 17.56
CA ASP A 464 -12.91 41.07 18.06
C ASP A 464 -14.01 40.14 17.51
N MET A 465 -13.72 38.85 17.55
CA MET A 465 -14.44 37.76 18.21
C MET A 465 -14.01 36.43 17.58
N GLU A 466 -13.26 35.60 18.22
CA GLU A 466 -13.57 34.54 19.21
C GLU A 466 -14.62 33.50 18.78
N VAL A 467 -14.19 32.22 18.99
CA VAL A 467 -14.95 30.99 19.37
C VAL A 467 -15.63 30.21 18.25
N SER A 468 -15.16 29.06 17.93
CA SER A 468 -15.23 27.74 18.61
C SER A 468 -14.62 26.66 17.75
#